data_5354d64edffe054e4c38491dc42ef9ae
#
_entry.id   5354d64edffe054e4c38491dc42ef9ae
#
_cell.length_a   1.000
_cell.length_b   1.000
_cell.length_c   1.000
_cell.angle_alpha   90.00
_cell.angle_beta   90.00
_cell.angle_gamma   90.00
#
_symmetry.space_group_name_H-M   'P 1'
#
loop_
_entity.id
_entity.type
_entity.pdbx_description
1 polymer ?
#
loop_
_entity_poly.entity_id
_entity_poly.type
_entity_poly.pdbx_seq_one_letter_code
_entity_poly.pdbx_strand_id
1 'polypeptide(L)'
;MYSRWLLILIFLLSTPGCIHRRLTITSDPPNALAKVDGNVIGYTPVSLSYTWYGERKVQLLKDGYETRTQMVKLGRPWYQIFPFEFFSDNFLLHHKEDRQQVHIRMQPRQRDSAQNLLNRARSLRSSATNGL
;
A
#
# COMPACT_ATOMS: atom_id res chain seq x y z
N MET A 1 35.60 -40.69 -0.33
CA MET A 1 35.75 -39.61 0.69
C MET A 1 35.16 -38.26 0.20
N TYR A 2 35.42 -37.85 -1.03
CA TYR A 2 34.94 -36.58 -1.59
C TYR A 2 33.40 -36.46 -1.72
N SER A 3 32.69 -37.56 -1.95
CA SER A 3 31.24 -37.61 -2.10
C SER A 3 30.47 -37.10 -0.87
N ARG A 4 30.94 -37.42 0.33
CA ARG A 4 30.29 -37.00 1.60
C ARG A 4 30.47 -35.50 1.87
N TRP A 5 31.64 -34.96 1.53
CA TRP A 5 31.90 -33.52 1.60
C TRP A 5 31.10 -32.71 0.60
N LEU A 6 30.86 -33.26 -0.59
CA LEU A 6 30.09 -32.65 -1.63
C LEU A 6 28.60 -32.57 -1.23
N LEU A 7 28.05 -33.58 -0.56
CA LEU A 7 26.69 -33.58 -0.03
C LEU A 7 26.53 -32.53 1.10
N ILE A 8 27.52 -32.40 1.99
CA ILE A 8 27.50 -31.39 3.05
C ILE A 8 27.57 -29.99 2.45
N LEU A 9 28.39 -29.78 1.43
CA LEU A 9 28.47 -28.49 0.73
C LEU A 9 27.16 -28.11 0.05
N ILE A 10 26.47 -29.05 -0.60
CA ILE A 10 25.16 -28.84 -1.23
C ILE A 10 24.11 -28.52 -0.16
N PHE A 11 24.15 -29.19 0.99
CA PHE A 11 23.22 -28.94 2.09
C PHE A 11 23.43 -27.57 2.75
N LEU A 12 24.67 -27.10 2.86
CA LEU A 12 24.97 -25.74 3.35
C LEU A 12 24.53 -24.63 2.39
N LEU A 13 24.51 -24.89 1.07
CA LEU A 13 24.08 -23.93 0.06
C LEU A 13 22.55 -23.78 -0.03
N SER A 14 21.78 -24.67 0.56
CA SER A 14 20.31 -24.69 0.47
C SER A 14 19.56 -23.94 1.57
N THR A 15 20.25 -23.09 2.36
CA THR A 15 19.58 -22.29 3.39
C THR A 15 18.76 -21.16 2.75
N PRO A 16 17.42 -21.16 2.90
CA PRO A 16 16.59 -20.11 2.34
C PRO A 16 16.80 -18.80 3.09
N GLY A 17 17.21 -17.75 2.37
CA GLY A 17 17.28 -16.39 2.91
C GLY A 17 15.88 -15.76 2.98
N CYS A 18 15.46 -15.28 4.15
CA CYS A 18 14.20 -14.56 4.32
C CYS A 18 14.37 -13.09 3.89
N ILE A 19 13.68 -12.66 2.83
CA ILE A 19 13.61 -11.26 2.42
C ILE A 19 12.42 -10.61 3.12
N HIS A 20 12.68 -9.57 3.93
CA HIS A 20 11.64 -8.79 4.58
C HIS A 20 11.25 -7.61 3.69
N ARG A 21 9.99 -7.59 3.25
CA ARG A 21 9.42 -6.52 2.44
C ARG A 21 8.50 -5.68 3.30
N ARG A 22 8.69 -4.36 3.29
CA ARG A 22 7.94 -3.43 4.13
C ARG A 22 7.39 -2.28 3.31
N LEU A 23 6.09 -2.04 3.42
CA LEU A 23 5.41 -0.86 2.89
C LEU A 23 5.16 0.12 4.04
N THR A 24 5.66 1.35 3.92
CA THR A 24 5.37 2.44 4.87
C THR A 24 4.42 3.43 4.21
N ILE A 25 3.29 3.67 4.87
CA ILE A 25 2.26 4.60 4.42
C ILE A 25 2.33 5.84 5.30
N THR A 26 2.51 7.00 4.66
CA THR A 26 2.49 8.30 5.29
C THR A 26 1.37 9.15 4.70
N SER A 27 0.82 10.07 5.47
CA SER A 27 -0.24 10.97 5.01
C SER A 27 0.02 12.42 5.42
N ASP A 28 -0.51 13.32 4.63
CA ASP A 28 -0.62 14.72 4.96
C ASP A 28 -2.11 15.13 4.92
N PRO A 29 -2.72 15.46 6.09
CA PRO A 29 -2.14 15.53 7.43
C PRO A 29 -1.87 14.14 8.03
N PRO A 30 -0.96 14.05 9.01
CA PRO A 30 -0.63 12.79 9.68
C PRO A 30 -1.83 12.30 10.53
N ASN A 31 -1.69 11.08 11.06
CA ASN A 31 -2.70 10.46 11.92
C ASN A 31 -4.05 10.20 11.20
N ALA A 32 -3.99 9.74 9.96
CA ALA A 32 -5.12 9.21 9.23
C ALA A 32 -5.23 7.69 9.41
N LEU A 33 -6.43 7.16 9.54
CA LEU A 33 -6.67 5.72 9.60
C LEU A 33 -6.40 5.10 8.22
N ALA A 34 -5.40 4.24 8.15
CA ALA A 34 -5.01 3.54 6.93
C ALA A 34 -5.66 2.15 6.86
N LYS A 35 -6.30 1.87 5.73
CA LYS A 35 -6.80 0.54 5.36
C LYS A 35 -6.09 0.08 4.10
N VAL A 36 -5.66 -1.17 4.08
CA VAL A 36 -5.06 -1.81 2.91
C VAL A 36 -5.89 -3.03 2.54
N ASP A 37 -6.37 -3.08 1.32
CA ASP A 37 -7.26 -4.15 0.80
C ASP A 37 -8.48 -4.41 1.69
N GLY A 38 -9.02 -3.36 2.33
CA GLY A 38 -10.16 -3.42 3.24
C GLY A 38 -9.80 -3.67 4.72
N ASN A 39 -8.58 -4.13 5.02
CA ASN A 39 -8.13 -4.39 6.38
C ASN A 39 -7.56 -3.12 7.03
N VAL A 40 -7.94 -2.86 8.26
CA VAL A 40 -7.41 -1.75 9.06
C VAL A 40 -5.99 -2.10 9.50
N ILE A 41 -5.02 -1.25 9.16
CA ILE A 41 -3.61 -1.44 9.52
C ILE A 41 -3.24 -0.57 10.73
N GLY A 42 -3.73 0.66 10.78
CA GLY A 42 -3.45 1.60 11.88
C GLY A 42 -3.46 3.05 11.42
N TYR A 43 -2.91 3.92 12.23
CA TYR A 43 -2.82 5.35 11.93
C TYR A 43 -1.48 5.70 11.31
N THR A 44 -1.50 6.59 10.31
CA THR A 44 -0.29 7.07 9.63
C THR A 44 0.58 7.94 10.54
N PRO A 45 1.93 7.76 10.53
CA PRO A 45 2.68 6.83 9.68
C PRO A 45 2.59 5.38 10.16
N VAL A 46 2.29 4.44 9.26
CA VAL A 46 2.17 3.03 9.58
C VAL A 46 2.92 2.18 8.56
N SER A 47 3.50 1.08 9.04
CA SER A 47 4.23 0.13 8.19
C SER A 47 3.59 -1.25 8.26
N LEU A 48 3.52 -1.92 7.12
CA LEU A 48 3.08 -3.31 7.03
C LEU A 48 4.07 -4.15 6.23
N SER A 49 4.20 -5.41 6.60
CA SER A 49 4.96 -6.37 5.82
C SER A 49 4.08 -6.96 4.72
N TYR A 50 4.67 -7.19 3.56
CA TYR A 50 3.95 -7.84 2.46
C TYR A 50 4.80 -8.95 1.84
N THR A 51 4.13 -9.99 1.33
CA THR A 51 4.79 -11.15 0.72
C THR A 51 4.74 -11.08 -0.81
N TRP A 52 3.63 -10.56 -1.36
CA TRP A 52 3.38 -10.58 -2.78
C TRP A 52 3.43 -9.18 -3.38
N TYR A 53 4.12 -9.05 -4.51
CA TYR A 53 4.09 -7.86 -5.35
C TYR A 53 2.74 -7.73 -6.06
N GLY A 54 2.39 -6.55 -6.47
CA GLY A 54 1.14 -6.27 -7.16
C GLY A 54 0.54 -4.94 -6.77
N GLU A 55 -0.69 -4.71 -7.15
CA GLU A 55 -1.42 -3.49 -6.80
C GLU A 55 -2.17 -3.71 -5.49
N ARG A 56 -2.06 -2.73 -4.59
CA ARG A 56 -2.74 -2.71 -3.30
C ARG A 56 -3.63 -1.48 -3.21
N LYS A 57 -4.85 -1.69 -2.77
CA LYS A 57 -5.81 -0.61 -2.54
C LYS A 57 -5.56 -0.01 -1.16
N VAL A 58 -5.01 1.20 -1.13
CA VAL A 58 -4.80 1.95 0.10
C VAL A 58 -5.92 2.99 0.24
N GLN A 59 -6.61 2.96 1.38
CA GLN A 59 -7.63 3.95 1.74
C GLN A 59 -7.20 4.68 3.00
N LEU A 60 -7.31 6.00 2.98
CA LEU A 60 -7.08 6.84 4.13
C LEU A 60 -8.38 7.53 4.56
N LEU A 61 -8.68 7.43 5.84
CA LEU A 61 -9.84 8.05 6.47
C LEU A 61 -9.36 8.97 7.59
N LYS A 62 -9.86 10.19 7.59
CA LYS A 62 -9.60 11.17 8.66
C LYS A 62 -10.79 12.11 8.78
N ASP A 63 -11.16 12.42 10.02
CA ASP A 63 -12.25 13.35 10.28
C ASP A 63 -11.94 14.75 9.72
N GLY A 64 -12.92 15.34 9.05
CA GLY A 64 -12.78 16.64 8.38
C GLY A 64 -12.10 16.60 7.02
N TYR A 65 -11.66 15.42 6.56
CA TYR A 65 -11.03 15.22 5.25
C TYR A 65 -11.83 14.27 4.38
N GLU A 66 -11.65 14.37 3.09
CA GLU A 66 -12.23 13.42 2.15
C GLU A 66 -11.50 12.07 2.23
N THR A 67 -12.26 10.98 2.20
CA THR A 67 -11.67 9.65 2.10
C THR A 67 -10.87 9.53 0.81
N ARG A 68 -9.55 9.30 0.93
CA ARG A 68 -8.69 9.12 -0.23
C ARG A 68 -8.42 7.65 -0.46
N THR A 69 -8.75 7.19 -1.67
CA THR A 69 -8.42 5.84 -2.12
C THR A 69 -7.39 5.93 -3.25
N GLN A 70 -6.32 5.17 -3.13
CA GLN A 70 -5.26 5.12 -4.12
C GLN A 70 -4.80 3.68 -4.34
N MET A 71 -4.64 3.30 -5.61
CA MET A 71 -3.97 2.04 -5.97
C MET A 71 -2.47 2.27 -5.93
N VAL A 72 -1.80 1.51 -5.09
CA VAL A 72 -0.34 1.55 -4.92
C VAL A 72 0.24 0.33 -5.59
N LYS A 73 1.05 0.55 -6.62
CA LYS A 73 1.74 -0.51 -7.33
C LYS A 73 3.05 -0.84 -6.61
N LEU A 74 3.11 -2.00 -5.99
CA LEU A 74 4.32 -2.56 -5.42
C LEU A 74 5.11 -3.23 -6.55
N GLY A 75 6.10 -2.51 -7.08
CA GLY A 75 6.89 -2.96 -8.22
C GLY A 75 7.87 -4.05 -7.82
N ARG A 76 8.02 -5.06 -8.68
CA ARG A 76 9.08 -6.06 -8.55
C ARG A 76 10.39 -5.46 -9.06
N PRO A 77 11.47 -5.41 -8.26
CA PRO A 77 12.76 -4.95 -8.75
C PRO A 77 13.30 -5.89 -9.84
N TRP A 78 14.07 -5.37 -10.79
CA TRP A 78 14.59 -6.10 -11.95
C TRP A 78 15.43 -7.34 -11.58
N TYR A 79 16.12 -7.30 -10.45
CA TYR A 79 16.94 -8.42 -9.96
C TYR A 79 16.12 -9.60 -9.42
N GLN A 80 14.81 -9.44 -9.27
CA GLN A 80 13.87 -10.50 -8.88
C GLN A 80 13.10 -11.08 -10.08
N ILE A 81 13.66 -10.96 -11.30
CA ILE A 81 13.14 -11.58 -12.51
C ILE A 81 14.03 -12.81 -12.82
N PHE A 82 13.38 -13.95 -13.11
CA PHE A 82 14.10 -15.17 -13.52
C PHE A 82 15.02 -14.87 -14.73
N PRO A 83 16.31 -15.32 -14.74
CA PRO A 83 16.97 -16.22 -13.79
C PRO A 83 17.71 -15.54 -12.64
N PHE A 84 17.73 -14.21 -12.56
CA PHE A 84 18.51 -13.43 -11.59
C PHE A 84 18.02 -13.58 -10.15
N GLU A 85 16.74 -13.90 -9.95
CA GLU A 85 16.14 -14.13 -8.62
C GLU A 85 16.89 -15.21 -7.84
N PHE A 86 17.23 -16.33 -8.51
CA PHE A 86 17.96 -17.43 -7.87
C PHE A 86 19.36 -16.99 -7.38
N PHE A 87 20.06 -16.19 -8.18
CA PHE A 87 21.38 -15.70 -7.80
C PHE A 87 21.32 -14.61 -6.73
N SER A 88 20.32 -13.72 -6.79
CA SER A 88 20.17 -12.64 -5.81
C SER A 88 19.81 -13.15 -4.42
N ASP A 89 18.97 -14.16 -4.33
CA ASP A 89 18.52 -14.72 -3.06
C ASP A 89 19.58 -15.61 -2.38
N ASN A 90 20.45 -16.24 -3.18
CA ASN A 90 21.47 -17.14 -2.66
C ASN A 90 22.86 -16.49 -2.48
N PHE A 91 23.22 -15.49 -3.30
CA PHE A 91 24.57 -14.91 -3.29
C PHE A 91 24.64 -13.51 -2.69
N LEU A 92 23.53 -12.76 -2.65
CA LEU A 92 23.49 -11.46 -1.98
C LEU A 92 23.21 -11.67 -0.48
N LEU A 93 24.26 -11.94 0.25
CA LEU A 93 24.30 -12.03 1.74
C LEU A 93 23.87 -10.73 2.46
N HIS A 94 23.44 -9.72 1.72
CA HIS A 94 22.99 -8.47 2.29
C HIS A 94 21.47 -8.53 2.50
N HIS A 95 21.04 -8.41 3.75
CA HIS A 95 19.64 -8.21 4.15
C HIS A 95 19.08 -6.96 3.43
N LYS A 96 18.67 -7.13 2.19
CA LYS A 96 17.97 -6.06 1.46
C LYS A 96 16.53 -6.04 1.95
N GLU A 97 16.24 -5.17 2.92
CA GLU A 97 14.87 -4.78 3.19
C GLU A 97 14.36 -3.97 1.99
N ASP A 98 13.43 -4.53 1.24
CA ASP A 98 12.68 -3.77 0.23
C ASP A 98 11.68 -2.87 0.95
N ARG A 99 12.10 -1.62 1.21
CA ARG A 99 11.30 -0.60 1.87
C ARG A 99 10.66 0.29 0.83
N GLN A 100 9.39 0.11 0.59
CA GLN A 100 8.62 1.02 -0.25
C GLN A 100 7.89 2.04 0.63
N GLN A 101 7.92 3.30 0.22
CA GLN A 101 7.25 4.39 0.93
C GLN A 101 6.22 5.03 0.00
N VAL A 102 5.03 5.24 0.54
CA VAL A 102 3.95 5.92 -0.15
C VAL A 102 3.49 7.09 0.71
N HIS A 103 3.51 8.28 0.10
CA HIS A 103 3.00 9.49 0.72
C HIS A 103 1.70 9.91 0.03
N ILE A 104 0.62 10.03 0.80
CA ILE A 104 -0.70 10.36 0.28
C ILE A 104 -1.19 11.66 0.91
N ARG A 105 -1.46 12.66 0.08
CA ARG A 105 -2.02 13.94 0.50
C ARG A 105 -3.54 13.86 0.49
N MET A 106 -4.17 14.23 1.61
CA MET A 106 -5.63 14.28 1.75
C MET A 106 -6.14 15.70 1.53
N GLN A 107 -7.36 15.81 1.02
CA GLN A 107 -8.03 17.09 0.81
C GLN A 107 -9.04 17.33 1.93
N PRO A 108 -9.12 18.55 2.48
CA PRO A 108 -10.17 18.88 3.43
C PRO A 108 -11.56 18.69 2.78
N ARG A 109 -12.48 18.11 3.53
CA ARG A 109 -13.87 17.96 3.05
C ARG A 109 -14.50 19.35 2.89
N GLN A 110 -14.85 19.68 1.66
CA GLN A 110 -15.64 20.87 1.40
C GLN A 110 -17.06 20.60 1.93
N ARG A 111 -17.44 21.35 2.98
CA ARG A 111 -18.83 21.36 3.43
C ARG A 111 -19.58 22.31 2.50
N ASP A 112 -20.55 21.81 1.76
CA ASP A 112 -21.49 22.68 1.07
C ASP A 112 -22.11 23.63 2.11
N SER A 113 -22.11 24.91 1.81
CA SER A 113 -22.75 25.87 2.72
C SER A 113 -24.25 25.50 2.83
N ALA A 114 -24.83 25.71 4.02
CA ALA A 114 -26.26 25.46 4.24
C ALA A 114 -27.13 26.17 3.18
N GLN A 115 -26.66 27.35 2.71
CA GLN A 115 -27.29 28.14 1.68
C GLN A 115 -27.34 27.40 0.33
N ASN A 116 -26.24 26.75 -0.06
CA ASN A 116 -26.17 25.97 -1.32
C ASN A 116 -27.08 24.73 -1.27
N LEU A 117 -27.13 24.05 -0.13
CA LEU A 117 -28.05 22.92 0.07
C LEU A 117 -29.51 23.37 -0.02
N LEU A 118 -29.87 24.49 0.63
CA LEU A 118 -31.22 25.04 0.56
C LEU A 118 -31.58 25.48 -0.85
N ASN A 119 -30.69 26.10 -1.57
CA ASN A 119 -30.93 26.51 -2.97
C ASN A 119 -31.13 25.32 -3.89
N ARG A 120 -30.33 24.24 -3.72
CA ARG A 120 -30.49 22.99 -4.46
C ARG A 120 -31.82 22.29 -4.12
N ALA A 121 -32.20 22.28 -2.84
CA ALA A 121 -33.49 21.73 -2.40
C ALA A 121 -34.67 22.51 -2.99
N ARG A 122 -34.58 23.86 -3.04
CA ARG A 122 -35.62 24.70 -3.66
C ARG A 122 -35.74 24.46 -5.18
N SER A 123 -34.60 24.35 -5.87
CA SER A 123 -34.61 24.11 -7.33
C SER A 123 -35.19 22.73 -7.66
N LEU A 124 -34.91 21.69 -6.88
CA LEU A 124 -35.52 20.37 -7.06
C LEU A 124 -37.02 20.40 -6.82
N ARG A 125 -37.48 21.14 -5.79
CA ARG A 125 -38.89 21.28 -5.50
C ARG A 125 -39.62 22.02 -6.62
N SER A 126 -39.05 23.11 -7.15
CA SER A 126 -39.66 23.84 -8.26
C SER A 126 -39.73 23.01 -9.56
N SER A 127 -38.69 22.22 -9.86
CA SER A 127 -38.69 21.31 -11.01
C SER A 127 -39.76 20.21 -10.88
N ALA A 128 -39.95 19.66 -9.69
CA ALA A 128 -40.98 18.65 -9.44
C ALA A 128 -42.42 19.22 -9.57
N THR A 129 -42.61 20.53 -9.22
CA THR A 129 -43.92 21.18 -9.30
C THR A 129 -44.23 21.61 -10.72
N ASN A 130 -43.22 22.00 -11.55
CA ASN A 130 -43.39 22.43 -12.92
C ASN A 130 -43.38 21.26 -13.93
N GLY A 131 -43.14 20.04 -13.49
CA GLY A 131 -43.16 18.83 -14.34
C GLY A 131 -44.45 18.04 -14.30
N LEU A 132 -45.51 18.56 -13.63
CA LEU A 132 -46.88 18.10 -13.64
C LEU A 132 -47.73 19.10 -14.44
#